data_53d4d74ff07cef235d9856054ec7014c
#
_entry.id   53d4d74ff07cef235d9856054ec7014c
#
_cell.length_a   1.000
_cell.length_b   1.000
_cell.length_c   1.000
_cell.angle_alpha   90.00
_cell.angle_beta   90.00
_cell.angle_gamma   90.00
#
_symmetry.space_group_name_H-M   'P 1'
#
loop_
_entity.id
_entity.type
_entity.pdbx_description
1 polymer ?
#
loop_
_entity_poly.entity_id
_entity_poly.type
_entity_poly.pdbx_seq_one_letter_code
_entity_poly.pdbx_strand_id
1 'polypeptide(L)'
;MQAPALIFSDDQAEAYDRLAAAFLGAGVDLAEGGLTPMAEGRTSVLAVVGKAGSGKTMLLAELYRALKSTGVEVISGDYEGRRRKDRRTLAILAPTNKAASVLRLRGVPATTIHRILYTPVYDPEYEKIAEWLAGTGTRPVIGSLAIAGLTELALDRAQAFYSQVASIPGALAAAGLKGSDFIKGWKRREEPLDMGFVDESSMLDERQLEDLREIFPTLVLFGDPAQLAPVGQSGEMVFDKLSEGRKLILHRIHRQAEDNPILDLAHALGDDGLGFEDFEAMVQEKARGDDRVVWAERVEAGLMARSPVLVWRNATRVRLIQAFRAAYGAPEDALLPGEPLICDGIELPLKHRKKRIDLEARGLIKGAQVIYLGEGSRDGFARLHVVGAEEPQVSAASIIKIEKPDEEEPFIPHAARMGAAFLHGAAVTIHKAQGSQWEEVQVFAPDLYAAAQSGRSEAGVPLWKRLAYVAITRAQHRLYWVVRNRLARPSEPLSVADLRREPSPLALGEGE
;
A
#
# COMPACT_ATOMS: atom_id res chain seq x y z
N MET A 1 -14.10 28.95 -6.54
CA MET A 1 -15.19 28.03 -6.95
C MET A 1 -15.41 27.03 -5.84
N GLN A 2 -16.60 26.97 -5.25
CA GLN A 2 -16.93 25.89 -4.31
C GLN A 2 -16.95 24.57 -5.08
N ALA A 3 -16.21 23.56 -4.59
CA ALA A 3 -16.30 22.21 -5.12
C ALA A 3 -17.79 21.78 -5.10
N PRO A 4 -18.29 21.07 -6.12
CA PRO A 4 -19.66 20.58 -6.13
C PRO A 4 -19.91 19.76 -4.87
N ALA A 5 -21.02 20.00 -4.19
CA ALA A 5 -21.40 19.25 -3.01
C ALA A 5 -21.43 17.75 -3.37
N LEU A 6 -20.67 16.96 -2.64
CA LEU A 6 -20.60 15.51 -2.83
C LEU A 6 -21.97 14.94 -2.47
N ILE A 7 -22.63 14.30 -3.41
CA ILE A 7 -23.92 13.65 -3.19
C ILE A 7 -23.64 12.19 -2.86
N PHE A 8 -23.85 11.80 -1.60
CA PHE A 8 -23.83 10.41 -1.19
C PHE A 8 -25.01 9.64 -1.76
N SER A 9 -24.79 8.35 -2.07
CA SER A 9 -25.89 7.40 -2.23
C SER A 9 -26.53 7.10 -0.86
N ASP A 10 -27.75 6.53 -0.87
CA ASP A 10 -28.50 6.28 0.37
C ASP A 10 -27.71 5.38 1.34
N ASP A 11 -27.07 4.34 0.82
CA ASP A 11 -26.22 3.43 1.60
C ASP A 11 -24.93 4.09 2.12
N GLN A 12 -24.34 5.03 1.36
CA GLN A 12 -23.21 5.82 1.85
C GLN A 12 -23.64 6.84 2.91
N ALA A 13 -24.81 7.46 2.77
CA ALA A 13 -25.35 8.38 3.77
C ALA A 13 -25.64 7.63 5.07
N GLU A 14 -26.30 6.46 5.00
CA GLU A 14 -26.53 5.61 6.16
C GLU A 14 -25.21 5.19 6.83
N ALA A 15 -24.21 4.79 6.04
CA ALA A 15 -22.90 4.42 6.56
C ALA A 15 -22.22 5.62 7.25
N TYR A 16 -22.31 6.82 6.65
CA TYR A 16 -21.77 8.05 7.22
C TYR A 16 -22.43 8.35 8.59
N ASP A 17 -23.76 8.32 8.69
CA ASP A 17 -24.50 8.61 9.91
C ASP A 17 -24.14 7.62 11.03
N ARG A 18 -24.04 6.33 10.71
CA ARG A 18 -23.65 5.31 11.69
C ARG A 18 -22.21 5.46 12.15
N LEU A 19 -21.30 5.86 11.27
CA LEU A 19 -19.92 6.19 11.64
C LEU A 19 -19.85 7.45 12.48
N ALA A 20 -20.62 8.49 12.14
CA ALA A 20 -20.73 9.71 12.95
C ALA A 20 -21.21 9.40 14.39
N ALA A 21 -22.19 8.51 14.57
CA ALA A 21 -22.65 8.05 15.87
C ALA A 21 -21.55 7.30 16.65
N ALA A 22 -20.69 6.54 15.97
CA ALA A 22 -19.53 5.87 16.59
C ALA A 22 -18.46 6.88 17.02
N PHE A 23 -18.21 7.91 16.21
CA PHE A 23 -17.26 8.98 16.53
C PHE A 23 -17.72 9.86 17.68
N LEU A 24 -19.03 10.08 17.84
CA LEU A 24 -19.57 10.75 19.02
C LEU A 24 -19.15 9.99 20.31
N GLY A 25 -19.20 8.65 20.28
CA GLY A 25 -18.69 7.82 21.38
C GLY A 25 -17.17 7.93 21.59
N ALA A 26 -16.41 8.27 20.53
CA ALA A 26 -14.99 8.55 20.60
C ALA A 26 -14.66 10.01 20.98
N GLY A 27 -15.67 10.82 21.27
CA GLY A 27 -15.51 12.21 21.67
C GLY A 27 -15.36 13.19 20.52
N VAL A 28 -15.99 12.89 19.36
CA VAL A 28 -16.03 13.78 18.21
C VAL A 28 -17.46 13.91 17.71
N ASP A 29 -18.00 15.12 17.74
CA ASP A 29 -19.33 15.43 17.22
C ASP A 29 -19.20 16.04 15.81
N LEU A 30 -19.56 15.27 14.79
CA LEU A 30 -19.52 15.74 13.41
C LEU A 30 -20.69 16.69 13.07
N ALA A 31 -21.81 16.59 13.80
CA ALA A 31 -22.98 17.42 13.56
C ALA A 31 -22.77 18.84 14.11
N GLU A 32 -22.28 18.97 15.35
CA GLU A 32 -21.99 20.25 15.98
C GLU A 32 -20.59 20.79 15.63
N GLY A 33 -19.76 19.99 14.97
CA GLY A 33 -18.43 20.39 14.50
C GLY A 33 -17.40 20.57 15.62
N GLY A 34 -17.41 19.73 16.67
CA GLY A 34 -16.55 19.90 17.84
C GLY A 34 -16.09 18.61 18.52
N LEU A 35 -15.24 18.80 19.53
CA LEU A 35 -14.78 17.71 20.39
C LEU A 35 -15.69 17.63 21.64
N THR A 36 -16.04 16.42 22.04
CA THR A 36 -16.86 16.11 23.20
C THR A 36 -16.09 15.21 24.19
N PRO A 37 -16.55 15.07 25.44
CA PRO A 37 -15.98 14.10 26.35
C PRO A 37 -16.06 12.69 25.77
N MET A 38 -14.98 11.93 25.93
CA MET A 38 -14.92 10.53 25.49
C MET A 38 -15.69 9.64 26.48
N ALA A 39 -16.47 8.70 25.94
CA ALA A 39 -17.05 7.64 26.76
C ALA A 39 -15.95 6.66 27.22
N GLU A 40 -15.76 6.54 28.53
CA GLU A 40 -14.74 5.65 29.09
C GLU A 40 -15.02 4.18 28.76
N GLY A 41 -13.95 3.45 28.40
CA GLY A 41 -14.00 2.00 28.16
C GLY A 41 -14.77 1.56 26.90
N ARG A 42 -15.23 2.49 26.06
CA ARG A 42 -15.99 2.13 24.86
C ARG A 42 -15.02 1.82 23.71
N THR A 43 -15.09 0.59 23.22
CA THR A 43 -14.42 0.17 21.99
C THR A 43 -15.45 -0.07 20.89
N SER A 44 -15.15 0.39 19.68
CA SER A 44 -16.01 0.22 18.50
C SER A 44 -15.19 -0.22 17.29
N VAL A 45 -15.55 -1.37 16.73
CA VAL A 45 -15.01 -1.80 15.44
C VAL A 45 -16.16 -1.88 14.45
N LEU A 46 -16.07 -1.12 13.37
CA LEU A 46 -17.07 -1.09 12.30
C LEU A 46 -16.37 -1.42 10.99
N ALA A 47 -17.09 -2.01 10.05
CA ALA A 47 -16.58 -2.29 8.71
C ALA A 47 -17.49 -1.68 7.64
N VAL A 48 -16.91 -0.89 6.75
CA VAL A 48 -17.53 -0.44 5.51
C VAL A 48 -17.15 -1.43 4.42
N VAL A 49 -18.11 -2.24 4.01
CA VAL A 49 -17.91 -3.36 3.09
C VAL A 49 -18.60 -3.07 1.77
N GLY A 50 -17.87 -3.18 0.67
CA GLY A 50 -18.45 -2.94 -0.66
C GLY A 50 -17.49 -3.35 -1.78
N LYS A 51 -18.03 -3.70 -2.93
CA LYS A 51 -17.24 -4.06 -4.12
C LYS A 51 -16.48 -2.86 -4.70
N ALA A 52 -15.58 -3.12 -5.65
CA ALA A 52 -14.91 -2.06 -6.40
C ALA A 52 -15.95 -1.13 -7.05
N GLY A 53 -15.72 0.20 -6.99
CA GLY A 53 -16.65 1.22 -7.49
C GLY A 53 -17.80 1.61 -6.54
N SER A 54 -17.96 0.98 -5.38
CA SER A 54 -18.99 1.36 -4.39
C SER A 54 -18.69 2.67 -3.62
N GLY A 55 -17.55 3.31 -3.90
CA GLY A 55 -17.21 4.60 -3.31
C GLY A 55 -16.62 4.55 -1.90
N LYS A 56 -16.13 3.41 -1.43
CA LYS A 56 -15.44 3.27 -0.12
C LYS A 56 -14.38 4.34 0.12
N THR A 57 -13.48 4.53 -0.84
CA THR A 57 -12.38 5.52 -0.71
C THR A 57 -12.91 6.95 -0.71
N MET A 58 -14.02 7.22 -1.40
CA MET A 58 -14.68 8.52 -1.38
C MET A 58 -15.28 8.80 0.01
N LEU A 59 -16.00 7.82 0.57
CA LEU A 59 -16.55 7.91 1.93
C LEU A 59 -15.44 8.10 2.98
N LEU A 60 -14.33 7.34 2.85
CA LEU A 60 -13.16 7.49 3.71
C LEU A 60 -12.58 8.91 3.64
N ALA A 61 -12.43 9.45 2.43
CA ALA A 61 -11.88 10.80 2.23
C ALA A 61 -12.80 11.89 2.82
N GLU A 62 -14.11 11.71 2.72
CA GLU A 62 -15.08 12.66 3.27
C GLU A 62 -15.10 12.62 4.81
N LEU A 63 -15.12 11.42 5.39
CA LEU A 63 -14.99 11.26 6.84
C LEU A 63 -13.68 11.87 7.38
N TYR A 64 -12.59 11.68 6.65
CA TYR A 64 -11.31 12.33 6.98
C TYR A 64 -11.43 13.84 7.00
N ARG A 65 -12.04 14.46 5.97
CA ARG A 65 -12.23 15.92 5.90
C ARG A 65 -13.12 16.42 7.02
N ALA A 66 -14.23 15.72 7.28
CA ALA A 66 -15.16 16.05 8.35
C ALA A 66 -14.47 15.99 9.72
N LEU A 67 -13.76 14.90 10.04
CA LEU A 67 -13.03 14.77 11.30
C LEU A 67 -11.93 15.83 11.44
N LYS A 68 -11.20 16.13 10.37
CA LYS A 68 -10.18 17.19 10.38
C LYS A 68 -10.79 18.56 10.65
N SER A 69 -11.97 18.88 10.09
CA SER A 69 -12.66 20.15 10.31
C SER A 69 -13.16 20.34 11.75
N THR A 70 -13.42 19.24 12.48
CA THR A 70 -13.78 19.28 13.92
C THR A 70 -12.59 19.44 14.85
N GLY A 71 -11.35 19.54 14.33
CA GLY A 71 -10.14 19.68 15.13
C GLY A 71 -9.48 18.35 15.52
N VAL A 72 -9.88 17.23 14.88
CA VAL A 72 -9.16 15.96 15.04
C VAL A 72 -7.78 16.06 14.39
N GLU A 73 -6.75 15.68 15.15
CA GLU A 73 -5.36 15.65 14.68
C GLU A 73 -5.12 14.40 13.84
N VAL A 74 -4.80 14.61 12.56
CA VAL A 74 -4.44 13.50 11.68
C VAL A 74 -2.96 13.21 11.80
N ILE A 75 -2.62 12.00 12.20
CA ILE A 75 -1.26 11.62 12.57
C ILE A 75 -0.56 10.81 11.47
N SER A 76 0.75 11.02 11.35
CA SER A 76 1.63 10.22 10.50
C SER A 76 2.11 8.95 11.21
N GLY A 77 2.78 8.05 10.47
CA GLY A 77 3.39 6.85 11.05
C GLY A 77 4.47 7.11 12.07
N ASP A 78 5.10 8.28 12.02
CA ASP A 78 6.18 8.68 12.94
C ASP A 78 5.67 9.54 14.10
N TYR A 79 4.36 9.54 14.31
CA TYR A 79 3.75 10.30 15.42
C TYR A 79 4.14 9.72 16.77
N GLU A 80 4.68 10.57 17.63
CA GLU A 80 5.11 10.24 18.99
C GLU A 80 4.47 11.16 20.05
N GLY A 81 3.41 11.86 19.65
CA GLY A 81 2.63 12.68 20.57
C GLY A 81 1.93 11.82 21.62
N ARG A 82 1.83 12.34 22.85
CA ARG A 82 1.09 11.69 23.92
C ARG A 82 -0.41 11.92 23.77
N ARG A 83 -1.20 10.93 24.14
CA ARG A 83 -2.66 11.05 24.22
C ARG A 83 -3.04 12.17 25.20
N ARG A 84 -3.91 13.06 24.78
CA ARG A 84 -4.39 14.19 25.59
C ARG A 84 -5.92 14.16 25.67
N LYS A 85 -6.45 14.60 26.79
CA LYS A 85 -7.92 14.66 26.99
C LYS A 85 -8.60 15.70 26.09
N ASP A 86 -7.88 16.74 25.71
CA ASP A 86 -8.31 17.88 24.88
C ASP A 86 -8.09 17.67 23.37
N ARG A 87 -7.52 16.53 22.97
CA ARG A 87 -7.26 16.19 21.57
C ARG A 87 -7.83 14.84 21.20
N ARG A 88 -8.09 14.66 19.92
CA ARG A 88 -8.41 13.36 19.31
C ARG A 88 -7.51 13.15 18.13
N THR A 89 -7.05 11.93 17.97
CA THR A 89 -6.14 11.53 16.90
C THR A 89 -6.82 10.59 15.92
N LEU A 90 -6.49 10.74 14.64
CA LEU A 90 -6.91 9.85 13.57
C LEU A 90 -5.68 9.37 12.80
N ALA A 91 -5.50 8.06 12.70
CA ALA A 91 -4.56 7.43 11.77
C ALA A 91 -5.30 6.82 10.58
N ILE A 92 -4.81 7.08 9.37
CA ILE A 92 -5.33 6.45 8.15
C ILE A 92 -4.29 5.47 7.66
N LEU A 93 -4.67 4.21 7.55
CA LEU A 93 -3.77 3.07 7.45
C LEU A 93 -4.06 2.26 6.19
N ALA A 94 -3.01 1.68 5.63
CA ALA A 94 -3.10 0.69 4.58
C ALA A 94 -2.11 -0.46 4.85
N PRO A 95 -2.38 -1.69 4.35
CA PRO A 95 -1.49 -2.83 4.55
C PRO A 95 -0.13 -2.67 3.86
N THR A 96 -0.09 -1.93 2.75
CA THR A 96 1.11 -1.77 1.92
C THR A 96 1.42 -0.30 1.63
N ASN A 97 2.70 0.01 1.35
CA ASN A 97 3.10 1.36 0.92
C ASN A 97 2.39 1.80 -0.36
N LYS A 98 2.17 0.88 -1.29
CA LYS A 98 1.48 1.17 -2.55
C LYS A 98 0.03 1.59 -2.29
N ALA A 99 -0.71 0.85 -1.46
CA ALA A 99 -2.06 1.22 -1.08
C ALA A 99 -2.11 2.57 -0.35
N ALA A 100 -1.18 2.82 0.58
CA ALA A 100 -1.05 4.11 1.24
C ALA A 100 -0.75 5.25 0.23
N SER A 101 0.11 5.01 -0.78
CA SER A 101 0.42 6.00 -1.80
C SER A 101 -0.80 6.36 -2.67
N VAL A 102 -1.64 5.38 -3.00
CA VAL A 102 -2.89 5.63 -3.75
C VAL A 102 -3.82 6.57 -2.98
N LEU A 103 -3.93 6.41 -1.65
CA LEU A 103 -4.70 7.33 -0.80
C LEU A 103 -4.07 8.73 -0.77
N ARG A 104 -2.74 8.83 -0.64
CA ARG A 104 -2.03 10.13 -0.64
C ARG A 104 -2.22 10.90 -1.95
N LEU A 105 -2.17 10.23 -3.10
CA LEU A 105 -2.47 10.85 -4.41
C LEU A 105 -3.89 11.42 -4.49
N ARG A 106 -4.82 10.92 -3.68
CA ARG A 106 -6.19 11.44 -3.55
C ARG A 106 -6.33 12.49 -2.42
N GLY A 107 -5.23 12.99 -1.89
CA GLY A 107 -5.20 13.99 -0.83
C GLY A 107 -5.55 13.47 0.58
N VAL A 108 -5.51 12.14 0.78
CA VAL A 108 -5.76 11.50 2.08
C VAL A 108 -4.42 11.09 2.68
N PRO A 109 -3.98 11.65 3.83
CA PRO A 109 -2.68 11.35 4.42
C PRO A 109 -2.69 9.95 5.05
N ALA A 110 -2.29 8.96 4.30
CA ALA A 110 -2.25 7.57 4.74
C ALA A 110 -0.82 7.09 4.97
N THR A 111 -0.66 6.20 5.94
CA THR A 111 0.59 5.49 6.24
C THR A 111 0.36 3.98 6.28
N THR A 112 1.41 3.19 6.45
CA THR A 112 1.25 1.74 6.60
C THR A 112 0.91 1.37 8.04
N ILE A 113 0.18 0.27 8.19
CA ILE A 113 -0.15 -0.32 9.50
C ILE A 113 1.13 -0.52 10.33
N HIS A 114 2.19 -1.03 9.71
CA HIS A 114 3.46 -1.27 10.40
C HIS A 114 4.04 0.00 11.04
N ARG A 115 4.00 1.14 10.35
CA ARG A 115 4.53 2.42 10.86
C ARG A 115 3.75 2.96 12.06
N ILE A 116 2.48 2.59 12.20
CA ILE A 116 1.67 2.98 13.36
C ILE A 116 1.83 2.02 14.53
N LEU A 117 1.91 0.72 14.26
CA LEU A 117 2.04 -0.30 15.30
C LEU A 117 3.39 -0.28 16.03
N TYR A 118 4.41 0.33 15.42
CA TYR A 118 5.75 0.38 15.99
C TYR A 118 6.25 1.82 16.09
N THR A 119 6.86 2.14 17.23
CA THR A 119 7.51 3.43 17.48
C THR A 119 9.04 3.28 17.44
N PRO A 120 9.77 4.29 16.96
CA PRO A 120 11.23 4.23 16.93
C PRO A 120 11.83 4.23 18.33
N VAL A 121 12.97 3.58 18.49
CA VAL A 121 13.81 3.64 19.67
C VAL A 121 15.06 4.42 19.29
N TYR A 122 15.27 5.56 19.95
CA TYR A 122 16.36 6.47 19.62
C TYR A 122 17.70 6.05 20.25
N ASP A 123 18.77 6.54 19.65
CA ASP A 123 20.09 6.54 20.30
C ASP A 123 20.03 7.44 21.55
N PRO A 124 20.63 7.08 22.71
CA PRO A 124 20.53 7.86 23.94
C PRO A 124 20.92 9.34 23.80
N GLU A 125 21.85 9.68 22.92
CA GLU A 125 22.22 11.06 22.67
C GLU A 125 21.10 11.84 21.96
N TYR A 126 20.41 11.18 21.01
CA TYR A 126 19.29 11.77 20.28
C TYR A 126 17.98 11.67 21.07
N GLU A 127 17.87 10.72 22.01
CA GLU A 127 16.71 10.59 22.90
C GLU A 127 16.46 11.85 23.71
N LYS A 128 17.52 12.56 24.14
CA LYS A 128 17.40 13.85 24.84
C LYS A 128 16.73 14.92 23.96
N ILE A 129 17.02 14.93 22.65
CA ILE A 129 16.34 15.84 21.72
C ILE A 129 14.88 15.39 21.53
N ALA A 130 14.64 14.10 21.41
CA ALA A 130 13.32 13.53 21.27
C ALA A 130 12.41 13.83 22.49
N GLU A 131 12.93 13.66 23.70
CA GLU A 131 12.23 14.00 24.95
C GLU A 131 11.91 15.49 25.06
N TRP A 132 12.84 16.34 24.66
CA TRP A 132 12.60 17.78 24.62
C TRP A 132 11.49 18.15 23.61
N LEU A 133 11.55 17.63 22.39
CA LEU A 133 10.51 17.87 21.38
C LEU A 133 9.14 17.36 21.85
N ALA A 134 9.11 16.20 22.49
CA ALA A 134 7.87 15.63 23.07
C ALA A 134 7.37 16.36 24.33
N GLY A 135 8.11 17.34 24.83
CA GLY A 135 7.76 18.11 26.04
C GLY A 135 7.98 17.36 27.36
N THR A 136 8.78 16.29 27.33
CA THR A 136 9.12 15.47 28.52
C THR A 136 10.52 15.76 29.07
N GLY A 137 11.32 16.50 28.31
CA GLY A 137 12.68 16.91 28.67
C GLY A 137 12.90 18.42 28.51
N THR A 138 14.09 18.87 28.86
CA THR A 138 14.54 20.26 28.67
C THR A 138 15.29 20.38 27.34
N ARG A 139 15.29 21.60 26.75
CA ARG A 139 16.07 21.86 25.53
C ARG A 139 17.54 21.51 25.78
N PRO A 140 18.13 20.67 24.93
CA PRO A 140 19.52 20.26 25.06
C PRO A 140 20.45 21.43 24.84
N VAL A 141 21.54 21.46 25.59
CA VAL A 141 22.64 22.46 25.42
C VAL A 141 23.58 21.93 24.34
N ILE A 142 23.88 22.75 23.33
CA ILE A 142 24.86 22.40 22.29
C ILE A 142 26.22 22.14 22.93
N GLY A 143 26.85 21.03 22.56
CA GLY A 143 28.11 20.56 23.14
C GLY A 143 27.97 19.60 24.31
N SER A 144 26.76 19.46 24.91
CA SER A 144 26.50 18.42 25.90
C SER A 144 26.14 17.08 25.26
N LEU A 145 25.86 17.06 23.93
CA LEU A 145 25.56 15.90 23.14
C LEU A 145 26.71 15.56 22.20
N ALA A 146 27.04 14.27 22.10
CA ALA A 146 28.07 13.78 21.18
C ALA A 146 27.56 13.66 19.72
N ILE A 147 26.84 14.69 19.24
CA ILE A 147 26.25 14.73 17.90
C ILE A 147 27.04 15.72 17.04
N ALA A 148 27.74 15.16 16.05
CA ALA A 148 28.52 16.00 15.13
C ALA A 148 27.62 16.90 14.28
N GLY A 149 27.96 18.20 14.21
CA GLY A 149 27.24 19.18 13.38
C GLY A 149 25.91 19.67 13.94
N LEU A 150 25.54 19.33 15.17
CA LEU A 150 24.36 19.87 15.83
C LEU A 150 24.58 21.36 16.16
N THR A 151 23.60 22.19 15.77
CA THR A 151 23.65 23.65 15.99
C THR A 151 22.32 24.12 16.61
N GLU A 152 22.31 25.30 17.23
CA GLU A 152 21.08 25.91 17.75
C GLU A 152 20.03 26.07 16.64
N LEU A 153 20.43 26.47 15.44
CA LEU A 153 19.57 26.60 14.29
C LEU A 153 18.94 25.24 13.88
N ALA A 154 19.71 24.15 14.03
CA ALA A 154 19.20 22.79 13.77
C ALA A 154 18.12 22.42 14.79
N LEU A 155 18.31 22.73 16.08
CA LEU A 155 17.28 22.52 17.11
C LEU A 155 16.03 23.38 16.86
N ASP A 156 16.18 24.64 16.45
CA ASP A 156 15.04 25.51 16.13
C ASP A 156 14.23 24.97 14.94
N ARG A 157 14.90 24.48 13.90
CA ARG A 157 14.25 23.81 12.76
C ARG A 157 13.52 22.53 13.19
N ALA A 158 14.15 21.73 14.04
CA ALA A 158 13.52 20.53 14.59
C ALA A 158 12.23 20.88 15.35
N GLN A 159 12.27 21.89 16.21
CA GLN A 159 11.13 22.34 16.99
C GLN A 159 10.00 22.88 16.10
N ALA A 160 10.35 23.71 15.10
CA ALA A 160 9.37 24.26 14.16
C ALA A 160 8.66 23.14 13.37
N PHE A 161 9.41 22.16 12.90
CA PHE A 161 8.84 21.02 12.21
C PHE A 161 7.96 20.15 13.13
N TYR A 162 8.45 19.84 14.32
CA TYR A 162 7.71 19.05 15.29
C TYR A 162 6.36 19.69 15.68
N SER A 163 6.36 21.02 15.85
CA SER A 163 5.14 21.76 16.18
C SER A 163 4.04 21.65 15.11
N GLN A 164 4.42 21.40 13.86
CA GLN A 164 3.48 21.27 12.73
C GLN A 164 3.01 19.82 12.51
N VAL A 165 3.91 18.83 12.68
CA VAL A 165 3.70 17.46 12.21
C VAL A 165 3.71 16.44 13.36
N ALA A 166 4.25 16.81 14.54
CA ALA A 166 4.43 15.92 15.70
C ALA A 166 5.19 14.62 15.38
N SER A 167 6.17 14.71 14.45
CA SER A 167 7.05 13.61 14.06
C SER A 167 8.48 13.93 14.53
N ILE A 168 9.00 13.15 15.49
CA ILE A 168 10.39 13.31 15.97
C ILE A 168 11.40 12.93 14.88
N PRO A 169 11.26 11.79 14.17
CA PRO A 169 12.17 11.48 13.06
C PRO A 169 12.19 12.55 11.98
N GLY A 170 11.02 13.08 11.63
CA GLY A 170 10.90 14.19 10.67
C GLY A 170 11.57 15.48 11.18
N ALA A 171 11.42 15.80 12.46
CA ALA A 171 12.05 16.95 13.08
C ALA A 171 13.59 16.83 13.09
N LEU A 172 14.13 15.67 13.43
CA LEU A 172 15.56 15.38 13.40
C LEU A 172 16.12 15.44 11.97
N ALA A 173 15.37 14.94 10.99
CA ALA A 173 15.72 15.05 9.58
C ALA A 173 15.70 16.52 9.10
N ALA A 174 14.71 17.32 9.50
CA ALA A 174 14.63 18.75 9.20
C ALA A 174 15.81 19.54 9.83
N ALA A 175 16.35 19.04 10.94
CA ALA A 175 17.59 19.53 11.55
C ALA A 175 18.86 19.16 10.75
N GLY A 176 18.75 18.35 9.69
CA GLY A 176 19.87 17.89 8.89
C GLY A 176 20.53 16.61 9.41
N LEU A 177 19.92 15.93 10.37
CA LEU A 177 20.42 14.67 10.93
C LEU A 177 19.92 13.47 10.11
N LYS A 178 20.74 12.42 10.00
CA LYS A 178 20.40 11.22 9.22
C LYS A 178 19.69 10.19 10.08
N GLY A 179 18.60 9.62 9.60
CA GLY A 179 17.80 8.61 10.30
C GLY A 179 18.60 7.39 10.77
N SER A 180 19.63 6.98 9.99
CA SER A 180 20.56 5.92 10.37
C SER A 180 21.37 6.21 11.64
N ASP A 181 21.49 7.44 12.04
CA ASP A 181 22.31 7.85 13.17
C ASP A 181 21.49 7.91 14.47
N PHE A 182 20.21 8.25 14.39
CA PHE A 182 19.39 8.48 15.58
C PHE A 182 18.40 7.35 15.92
N ILE A 183 17.98 6.48 14.98
CA ILE A 183 17.08 5.36 15.29
C ILE A 183 17.88 4.08 15.56
N LYS A 184 17.77 3.53 16.77
CA LYS A 184 18.38 2.23 17.17
C LYS A 184 17.51 1.02 16.89
N GLY A 185 16.21 1.20 16.89
CA GLY A 185 15.26 0.11 16.75
C GLY A 185 13.81 0.60 16.71
N TRP A 186 12.91 -0.38 16.72
CA TRP A 186 11.47 -0.14 16.82
C TRP A 186 10.94 -0.97 17.97
N LYS A 187 10.06 -0.40 18.77
CA LYS A 187 9.27 -1.12 19.75
C LYS A 187 7.81 -1.04 19.37
N ARG A 188 7.04 -2.05 19.78
CA ARG A 188 5.59 -1.99 19.64
C ARG A 188 5.08 -0.75 20.36
N ARG A 189 4.12 -0.05 19.74
CA ARG A 189 3.45 1.09 20.36
C ARG A 189 2.65 0.58 21.57
N GLU A 190 2.86 1.20 22.70
CA GLU A 190 2.15 0.92 23.94
C GLU A 190 1.08 1.98 24.21
N GLU A 191 1.33 3.22 23.76
CA GLU A 191 0.39 4.32 23.96
C GLU A 191 -0.79 4.19 22.99
N PRO A 192 -2.04 4.11 23.49
CA PRO A 192 -3.21 4.04 22.64
C PRO A 192 -3.41 5.36 21.88
N LEU A 193 -3.97 5.26 20.70
CA LEU A 193 -4.47 6.35 19.86
C LEU A 193 -6.01 6.38 19.99
N ASP A 194 -6.70 7.30 19.29
CA ASP A 194 -8.14 7.38 19.45
C ASP A 194 -8.90 6.66 18.32
N MET A 195 -8.62 7.00 17.07
CA MET A 195 -9.33 6.48 15.91
C MET A 195 -8.37 5.97 14.84
N GLY A 196 -8.72 4.85 14.22
CA GLY A 196 -8.00 4.26 13.09
C GLY A 196 -8.94 3.95 11.93
N PHE A 197 -8.56 4.37 10.72
CA PHE A 197 -9.18 3.92 9.47
C PHE A 197 -8.22 2.98 8.77
N VAL A 198 -8.69 1.82 8.34
CA VAL A 198 -7.87 0.85 7.61
C VAL A 198 -8.49 0.60 6.26
N ASP A 199 -7.86 1.08 5.21
CA ASP A 199 -8.23 0.75 3.82
C ASP A 199 -7.62 -0.60 3.41
N GLU A 200 -8.21 -1.24 2.40
CA GLU A 200 -7.83 -2.59 1.94
C GLU A 200 -7.80 -3.64 3.07
N SER A 201 -8.77 -3.57 4.00
CA SER A 201 -8.83 -4.43 5.18
C SER A 201 -9.07 -5.92 4.88
N SER A 202 -9.44 -6.26 3.64
CA SER A 202 -9.46 -7.66 3.15
C SER A 202 -8.11 -8.37 3.23
N MET A 203 -7.01 -7.61 3.28
CA MET A 203 -5.65 -8.13 3.41
C MET A 203 -5.18 -8.34 4.86
N LEU A 204 -5.97 -7.92 5.85
CA LEU A 204 -5.61 -8.07 7.27
C LEU A 204 -5.74 -9.52 7.72
N ASP A 205 -4.76 -9.98 8.48
CA ASP A 205 -4.91 -11.18 9.29
C ASP A 205 -5.50 -10.88 10.69
N GLU A 206 -5.90 -11.93 11.40
CA GLU A 206 -6.51 -11.79 12.75
C GLU A 206 -5.57 -11.12 13.76
N ARG A 207 -4.29 -11.47 13.71
CA ARG A 207 -3.28 -10.94 14.62
C ARG A 207 -3.09 -9.44 14.40
N GLN A 208 -3.04 -9.02 13.14
CA GLN A 208 -2.97 -7.59 12.81
C GLN A 208 -4.21 -6.84 13.29
N LEU A 209 -5.41 -7.43 13.15
CA LEU A 209 -6.63 -6.84 13.66
C LEU A 209 -6.59 -6.70 15.19
N GLU A 210 -6.13 -7.72 15.92
CA GLU A 210 -5.98 -7.66 17.38
C GLU A 210 -4.98 -6.57 17.79
N ASP A 211 -3.82 -6.51 17.14
CA ASP A 211 -2.82 -5.48 17.37
C ASP A 211 -3.39 -4.06 17.15
N LEU A 212 -4.21 -3.87 16.12
CA LEU A 212 -4.87 -2.59 15.84
C LEU A 212 -5.95 -2.25 16.89
N ARG A 213 -6.70 -3.23 17.38
CA ARG A 213 -7.73 -3.02 18.41
C ARG A 213 -7.15 -2.62 19.76
N GLU A 214 -5.94 -3.04 20.08
CA GLU A 214 -5.24 -2.60 21.30
C GLU A 214 -4.81 -1.12 21.20
N ILE A 215 -4.50 -0.64 20.00
CA ILE A 215 -4.06 0.75 19.76
C ILE A 215 -5.24 1.71 19.57
N PHE A 216 -6.29 1.26 18.86
CA PHE A 216 -7.43 2.09 18.46
C PHE A 216 -8.73 1.63 19.14
N PRO A 217 -9.23 2.35 20.16
CA PRO A 217 -10.57 2.10 20.70
C PRO A 217 -11.68 2.22 19.66
N THR A 218 -11.53 3.12 18.68
CA THR A 218 -12.46 3.24 17.55
C THR A 218 -11.73 2.90 16.25
N LEU A 219 -12.14 1.79 15.61
CA LEU A 219 -11.52 1.27 14.39
C LEU A 219 -12.56 1.11 13.30
N VAL A 220 -12.30 1.69 12.12
CA VAL A 220 -13.13 1.54 10.92
C VAL A 220 -12.34 0.83 9.84
N LEU A 221 -12.85 -0.31 9.41
CA LEU A 221 -12.27 -1.15 8.37
C LEU A 221 -12.98 -0.86 7.04
N PHE A 222 -12.24 -0.57 5.98
CA PHE A 222 -12.77 -0.45 4.62
C PHE A 222 -12.30 -1.65 3.82
N GLY A 223 -13.23 -2.51 3.39
CA GLY A 223 -12.91 -3.78 2.76
C GLY A 223 -13.80 -4.12 1.58
N ASP A 224 -13.31 -5.02 0.75
CA ASP A 224 -14.01 -5.53 -0.41
C ASP A 224 -14.21 -7.05 -0.27
N PRO A 225 -15.47 -7.55 -0.16
CA PRO A 225 -15.76 -8.95 0.11
C PRO A 225 -15.47 -9.87 -1.09
N ALA A 226 -15.30 -9.29 -2.29
CA ALA A 226 -15.00 -10.06 -3.50
C ALA A 226 -13.48 -10.26 -3.71
N GLN A 227 -12.63 -9.62 -2.91
CA GLN A 227 -11.17 -9.81 -2.97
C GLN A 227 -10.76 -11.18 -2.37
N LEU A 228 -9.47 -11.48 -2.47
CA LEU A 228 -8.85 -12.65 -1.83
C LEU A 228 -8.61 -12.38 -0.34
N ALA A 229 -8.91 -13.37 0.49
CA ALA A 229 -8.51 -13.36 1.89
C ALA A 229 -6.98 -13.55 2.05
N PRO A 230 -6.38 -13.21 3.20
CA PRO A 230 -4.98 -13.48 3.48
C PRO A 230 -4.64 -14.96 3.31
N VAL A 231 -3.45 -15.24 2.79
CA VAL A 231 -2.96 -16.62 2.60
C VAL A 231 -2.86 -17.33 3.94
N GLY A 232 -3.43 -18.54 4.03
CA GLY A 232 -3.40 -19.37 5.24
C GLY A 232 -4.63 -19.21 6.16
N GLN A 233 -5.56 -18.34 5.81
CA GLN A 233 -6.90 -18.28 6.41
C GLN A 233 -7.91 -19.04 5.54
N SER A 234 -8.99 -19.51 6.13
CA SER A 234 -10.04 -20.36 5.48
C SER A 234 -10.87 -19.65 4.39
N GLY A 235 -10.36 -18.53 3.84
CA GLY A 235 -11.06 -17.68 2.86
C GLY A 235 -11.96 -16.63 3.51
N GLU A 236 -12.03 -16.58 4.86
CA GLU A 236 -12.77 -15.55 5.59
C GLU A 236 -11.88 -14.32 5.84
N MET A 237 -12.48 -13.15 5.71
CA MET A 237 -11.84 -11.87 5.99
C MET A 237 -12.15 -11.42 7.41
N VAL A 238 -11.32 -10.57 7.99
CA VAL A 238 -11.48 -10.09 9.37
C VAL A 238 -12.83 -9.42 9.63
N PHE A 239 -13.42 -8.78 8.63
CA PHE A 239 -14.72 -8.14 8.77
C PHE A 239 -15.89 -9.14 8.64
N ASP A 240 -15.71 -10.34 8.09
CA ASP A 240 -16.76 -11.36 8.01
C ASP A 240 -17.18 -11.85 9.40
N LYS A 241 -16.24 -11.83 10.36
CA LYS A 241 -16.46 -12.20 11.77
C LYS A 241 -17.18 -11.14 12.61
N LEU A 242 -17.35 -9.93 12.06
CA LEU A 242 -18.14 -8.90 12.75
C LEU A 242 -19.63 -9.23 12.66
N SER A 243 -20.38 -8.90 13.71
CA SER A 243 -21.84 -8.99 13.69
C SER A 243 -22.43 -8.09 12.60
N GLU A 244 -23.58 -8.45 12.06
CA GLU A 244 -24.26 -7.70 10.98
C GLU A 244 -24.47 -6.23 11.34
N GLY A 245 -24.80 -5.94 12.61
CA GLY A 245 -24.94 -4.57 13.09
C GLY A 245 -23.65 -3.74 13.07
N ARG A 246 -22.49 -4.35 12.82
CA ARG A 246 -21.18 -3.66 12.70
C ARG A 246 -20.67 -3.59 11.28
N LYS A 247 -21.41 -4.15 10.31
CA LYS A 247 -21.11 -4.07 8.89
C LYS A 247 -21.99 -3.02 8.22
N LEU A 248 -21.39 -2.13 7.47
CA LEU A 248 -22.03 -1.08 6.70
C LEU A 248 -21.81 -1.44 5.24
N ILE A 249 -22.87 -1.99 4.61
CA ILE A 249 -22.76 -2.56 3.27
C ILE A 249 -23.05 -1.47 2.24
N LEU A 250 -22.10 -1.21 1.33
CA LEU A 250 -22.27 -0.33 0.19
C LEU A 250 -22.66 -1.18 -1.04
N HIS A 251 -23.91 -1.13 -1.40
CA HIS A 251 -24.48 -1.89 -2.53
C HIS A 251 -24.37 -1.14 -3.84
N ARG A 252 -24.53 0.20 -3.78
CA ARG A 252 -24.63 1.02 -4.99
C ARG A 252 -23.25 1.27 -5.59
N ILE A 253 -23.19 1.07 -6.91
CA ILE A 253 -22.04 1.43 -7.73
C ILE A 253 -22.26 2.83 -8.27
N HIS A 254 -21.26 3.70 -8.15
CA HIS A 254 -21.40 5.10 -8.58
C HIS A 254 -21.42 5.24 -10.09
N ARG A 255 -22.18 6.24 -10.62
CA ARG A 255 -22.31 6.50 -12.05
C ARG A 255 -21.00 6.61 -12.83
N GLN A 256 -19.93 7.17 -12.23
CA GLN A 256 -18.61 7.19 -12.86
C GLN A 256 -17.99 5.79 -13.01
N ALA A 257 -18.47 4.80 -12.25
CA ALA A 257 -18.09 3.41 -12.35
C ALA A 257 -19.07 2.62 -13.25
N GLU A 258 -20.32 3.08 -13.44
CA GLU A 258 -21.33 2.44 -14.27
C GLU A 258 -20.95 2.40 -15.77
N ASP A 259 -20.16 3.38 -16.25
CA ASP A 259 -19.66 3.41 -17.64
C ASP A 259 -18.26 2.78 -17.78
N ASN A 260 -17.80 2.03 -16.78
CA ASN A 260 -16.47 1.44 -16.80
C ASN A 260 -16.56 -0.06 -17.15
N PRO A 261 -16.20 -0.46 -18.38
CA PRO A 261 -16.29 -1.84 -18.82
C PRO A 261 -15.41 -2.80 -18.01
N ILE A 262 -14.33 -2.32 -17.39
CA ILE A 262 -13.46 -3.11 -16.51
C ILE A 262 -14.21 -3.47 -15.23
N LEU A 263 -14.94 -2.51 -14.64
CA LEU A 263 -15.73 -2.75 -13.44
C LEU A 263 -16.97 -3.60 -13.74
N ASP A 264 -17.61 -3.42 -14.91
CA ASP A 264 -18.71 -4.29 -15.34
C ASP A 264 -18.29 -5.77 -15.35
N LEU A 265 -17.10 -6.05 -15.94
CA LEU A 265 -16.53 -7.39 -15.94
C LEU A 265 -16.25 -7.91 -14.52
N ALA A 266 -15.68 -7.06 -13.66
CA ALA A 266 -15.42 -7.43 -12.29
C ALA A 266 -16.73 -7.77 -11.53
N HIS A 267 -17.78 -6.98 -11.73
CA HIS A 267 -19.08 -7.20 -11.06
C HIS A 267 -19.81 -8.44 -11.58
N ALA A 268 -19.70 -8.74 -12.87
CA ALA A 268 -20.28 -9.95 -13.46
C ALA A 268 -19.76 -11.22 -12.78
N LEU A 269 -18.55 -11.23 -12.25
CA LEU A 269 -17.99 -12.36 -11.49
C LEU A 269 -18.74 -12.66 -10.18
N GLY A 270 -19.62 -11.77 -9.74
CA GLY A 270 -20.53 -11.99 -8.61
C GLY A 270 -21.77 -12.83 -8.94
N ASP A 271 -22.01 -13.16 -10.19
CA ASP A 271 -23.07 -14.07 -10.59
C ASP A 271 -22.61 -15.52 -10.35
N ASP A 272 -23.31 -16.24 -9.47
CA ASP A 272 -22.97 -17.61 -9.12
C ASP A 272 -23.08 -18.58 -10.31
N GLY A 273 -24.00 -18.29 -11.24
CA GLY A 273 -24.23 -19.09 -12.44
C GLY A 273 -23.21 -18.92 -13.55
N LEU A 274 -22.39 -17.86 -13.50
CA LEU A 274 -21.44 -17.51 -14.56
C LEU A 274 -20.28 -18.51 -14.61
N GLY A 275 -20.13 -19.22 -15.75
CA GLY A 275 -18.97 -20.06 -16.05
C GLY A 275 -17.76 -19.27 -16.55
N PHE A 276 -16.59 -19.93 -16.60
CA PHE A 276 -15.36 -19.29 -17.09
C PHE A 276 -15.45 -18.93 -18.57
N GLU A 277 -15.98 -19.84 -19.40
CA GLU A 277 -16.12 -19.64 -20.84
C GLU A 277 -17.12 -18.53 -21.18
N ASP A 278 -18.23 -18.46 -20.44
CA ASP A 278 -19.19 -17.36 -20.58
C ASP A 278 -18.59 -16.03 -20.20
N PHE A 279 -17.77 -16.02 -19.15
CA PHE A 279 -17.04 -14.82 -18.74
C PHE A 279 -16.03 -14.37 -19.81
N GLU A 280 -15.27 -15.29 -20.41
CA GLU A 280 -14.37 -14.96 -21.53
C GLU A 280 -15.12 -14.41 -22.74
N ALA A 281 -16.32 -14.96 -23.05
CA ALA A 281 -17.17 -14.40 -24.11
C ALA A 281 -17.60 -12.95 -23.80
N MET A 282 -17.94 -12.64 -22.54
CA MET A 282 -18.23 -11.27 -22.11
C MET A 282 -17.02 -10.34 -22.27
N VAL A 283 -15.81 -10.80 -21.88
CA VAL A 283 -14.57 -10.02 -22.07
C VAL A 283 -14.35 -9.72 -23.56
N GLN A 284 -14.54 -10.71 -24.42
CA GLN A 284 -14.37 -10.57 -25.87
C GLN A 284 -15.40 -9.59 -26.47
N GLU A 285 -16.63 -9.61 -25.98
CA GLU A 285 -17.67 -8.67 -26.41
C GLU A 285 -17.34 -7.24 -25.98
N LYS A 286 -16.93 -7.04 -24.72
CA LYS A 286 -16.53 -5.72 -24.22
C LYS A 286 -15.31 -5.18 -25.00
N ALA A 287 -14.34 -6.02 -25.32
CA ALA A 287 -13.16 -5.64 -26.12
C ALA A 287 -13.47 -5.19 -27.56
N ARG A 288 -14.62 -5.58 -28.11
CA ARG A 288 -15.08 -5.09 -29.42
C ARG A 288 -15.71 -3.69 -29.36
N GLY A 289 -16.25 -3.33 -28.21
CA GLY A 289 -16.99 -2.08 -28.01
C GLY A 289 -16.23 -0.99 -27.28
N ASP A 290 -15.15 -1.29 -26.60
CA ASP A 290 -14.43 -0.35 -25.74
C ASP A 290 -12.92 -0.66 -25.69
N ASP A 291 -12.08 0.33 -25.97
CA ASP A 291 -10.61 0.20 -26.02
C ASP A 291 -9.96 0.08 -24.65
N ARG A 292 -10.70 0.28 -23.55
CA ARG A 292 -10.25 0.04 -22.20
C ARG A 292 -10.16 -1.44 -21.86
N VAL A 293 -10.79 -2.31 -22.63
CA VAL A 293 -10.66 -3.77 -22.52
C VAL A 293 -10.06 -4.31 -23.81
N VAL A 294 -8.96 -5.03 -23.72
CA VAL A 294 -8.21 -5.56 -24.85
C VAL A 294 -8.18 -7.08 -24.76
N TRP A 295 -8.71 -7.74 -25.79
CA TRP A 295 -8.53 -9.17 -26.01
C TRP A 295 -7.15 -9.40 -26.63
N ALA A 296 -6.20 -9.87 -25.84
CA ALA A 296 -4.80 -9.94 -26.26
C ALA A 296 -4.37 -11.39 -26.54
N GLU A 297 -3.82 -11.64 -27.71
CA GLU A 297 -3.23 -12.95 -28.05
C GLU A 297 -1.79 -13.14 -27.58
N ARG A 298 -1.17 -12.09 -27.01
CA ARG A 298 0.21 -12.07 -26.55
C ARG A 298 0.36 -11.22 -25.31
N VAL A 299 1.35 -11.58 -24.51
CA VAL A 299 1.83 -10.73 -23.41
C VAL A 299 2.74 -9.64 -24.01
N GLU A 300 2.51 -8.40 -23.66
CA GLU A 300 3.30 -7.25 -24.10
C GLU A 300 4.49 -7.02 -23.17
N ALA A 301 5.71 -7.33 -23.64
CA ALA A 301 6.93 -7.22 -22.84
C ALA A 301 7.19 -5.76 -22.40
N GLY A 302 6.86 -4.78 -23.24
CA GLY A 302 6.99 -3.36 -22.92
C GLY A 302 6.19 -2.96 -21.68
N LEU A 303 4.97 -3.46 -21.55
CA LEU A 303 4.14 -3.24 -20.36
C LEU A 303 4.70 -3.93 -19.10
N MET A 304 5.28 -5.13 -19.25
CA MET A 304 5.85 -5.87 -18.11
C MET A 304 6.93 -5.09 -17.35
N ALA A 305 7.61 -4.17 -18.02
CA ALA A 305 8.65 -3.35 -17.40
C ALA A 305 8.10 -2.37 -16.34
N ARG A 306 6.83 -2.01 -16.42
CA ARG A 306 6.18 -1.04 -15.51
C ARG A 306 4.96 -1.60 -14.80
N SER A 307 4.26 -2.51 -15.46
CA SER A 307 3.07 -3.18 -14.95
C SER A 307 3.25 -4.69 -15.10
N PRO A 308 3.33 -5.45 -14.02
CA PRO A 308 3.56 -6.89 -14.09
C PRO A 308 2.39 -7.62 -14.75
N VAL A 309 2.68 -8.73 -15.40
CA VAL A 309 1.64 -9.70 -15.79
C VAL A 309 1.12 -10.39 -14.53
N LEU A 310 -0.18 -10.38 -14.36
CA LEU A 310 -0.84 -11.02 -13.23
C LEU A 310 -1.17 -12.48 -13.55
N VAL A 311 -0.66 -13.38 -12.72
CA VAL A 311 -0.79 -14.83 -12.89
C VAL A 311 -1.27 -15.49 -11.58
N TRP A 312 -1.81 -16.68 -11.66
CA TRP A 312 -2.14 -17.44 -10.45
C TRP A 312 -0.96 -18.26 -9.95
N ARG A 313 -0.31 -19.02 -10.83
CA ARG A 313 0.71 -20.03 -10.47
C ARG A 313 2.12 -19.45 -10.47
N ASN A 314 2.92 -19.84 -9.46
CA ASN A 314 4.31 -19.45 -9.38
C ASN A 314 5.14 -19.94 -10.58
N ALA A 315 4.89 -21.15 -11.07
CA ALA A 315 5.57 -21.69 -12.23
C ALA A 315 5.33 -20.86 -13.50
N THR A 316 4.10 -20.34 -13.70
CA THR A 316 3.79 -19.44 -14.80
C THR A 316 4.52 -18.11 -14.66
N ARG A 317 4.56 -17.57 -13.42
CA ARG A 317 5.27 -16.35 -13.10
C ARG A 317 6.77 -16.46 -13.50
N VAL A 318 7.43 -17.52 -13.06
CA VAL A 318 8.85 -17.74 -13.33
C VAL A 318 9.12 -17.84 -14.83
N ARG A 319 8.30 -18.62 -15.57
CA ARG A 319 8.44 -18.74 -17.03
C ARG A 319 8.27 -17.42 -17.76
N LEU A 320 7.30 -16.60 -17.38
CA LEU A 320 7.08 -15.28 -17.99
C LEU A 320 8.23 -14.31 -17.69
N ILE A 321 8.82 -14.36 -16.50
CA ILE A 321 10.01 -13.58 -16.14
C ILE A 321 11.18 -13.97 -17.03
N GLN A 322 11.44 -15.26 -17.23
CA GLN A 322 12.50 -15.71 -18.12
C GLN A 322 12.26 -15.29 -19.58
N ALA A 323 11.02 -15.39 -20.05
CA ALA A 323 10.65 -14.93 -21.38
C ALA A 323 10.84 -13.41 -21.55
N PHE A 324 10.49 -12.62 -20.53
CA PHE A 324 10.74 -11.18 -20.50
C PHE A 324 12.24 -10.86 -20.61
N ARG A 325 13.05 -11.47 -19.77
CA ARG A 325 14.50 -11.26 -19.78
C ARG A 325 15.13 -11.64 -21.13
N ALA A 326 14.72 -12.77 -21.68
CA ALA A 326 15.17 -13.20 -23.00
C ALA A 326 14.75 -12.22 -24.12
N ALA A 327 13.53 -11.66 -24.04
CA ALA A 327 13.02 -10.70 -25.02
C ALA A 327 13.82 -9.39 -25.04
N TYR A 328 14.35 -8.97 -23.91
CA TYR A 328 15.23 -7.79 -23.79
C TYR A 328 16.71 -8.14 -23.94
N GLY A 329 17.07 -9.39 -24.16
CA GLY A 329 18.46 -9.82 -24.27
C GLY A 329 19.24 -9.65 -22.96
N ALA A 330 18.57 -9.75 -21.82
CA ALA A 330 19.21 -9.64 -20.52
C ALA A 330 20.19 -10.80 -20.31
N PRO A 331 21.43 -10.52 -19.86
CA PRO A 331 22.41 -11.56 -19.57
C PRO A 331 21.89 -12.51 -18.47
N GLU A 332 22.31 -13.76 -18.48
CA GLU A 332 21.93 -14.69 -17.41
C GLU A 332 22.53 -14.31 -16.06
N ASP A 333 23.72 -13.72 -16.06
CA ASP A 333 24.53 -13.39 -14.89
C ASP A 333 24.41 -11.93 -14.42
N ALA A 334 23.60 -11.11 -15.06
CA ALA A 334 23.46 -9.70 -14.73
C ALA A 334 22.03 -9.17 -14.94
N LEU A 335 21.75 -8.01 -14.38
CA LEU A 335 20.51 -7.27 -14.57
C LEU A 335 20.72 -6.09 -15.50
N LEU A 336 19.72 -5.80 -16.32
CA LEU A 336 19.68 -4.56 -17.10
C LEU A 336 19.05 -3.43 -16.28
N PRO A 337 19.59 -2.20 -16.36
CA PRO A 337 18.87 -1.02 -15.82
C PRO A 337 17.47 -0.92 -16.44
N GLY A 338 16.46 -0.75 -15.60
CA GLY A 338 15.06 -0.76 -15.98
C GLY A 338 14.33 -2.07 -15.71
N GLU A 339 15.00 -3.14 -15.31
CA GLU A 339 14.32 -4.37 -14.87
C GLU A 339 13.50 -4.12 -13.60
N PRO A 340 12.23 -4.54 -13.58
CA PRO A 340 11.38 -4.40 -12.41
C PRO A 340 11.69 -5.47 -11.36
N LEU A 341 11.68 -5.07 -10.10
CA LEU A 341 11.93 -5.92 -8.94
C LEU A 341 10.80 -5.78 -7.91
N ILE A 342 10.67 -6.77 -7.04
CA ILE A 342 9.79 -6.72 -5.87
C ILE A 342 10.60 -7.07 -4.64
N CYS A 343 10.54 -6.22 -3.62
CA CYS A 343 11.16 -6.47 -2.33
C CYS A 343 10.50 -7.69 -1.65
N ASP A 344 11.26 -8.72 -1.39
CA ASP A 344 10.79 -9.94 -0.70
C ASP A 344 11.01 -9.89 0.82
N GLY A 345 11.75 -8.87 1.26
CA GLY A 345 12.04 -8.60 2.66
C GLY A 345 13.48 -8.15 2.87
N ILE A 346 13.87 -8.01 4.14
CA ILE A 346 15.21 -7.58 4.51
C ILE A 346 15.90 -8.72 5.28
N GLU A 347 16.93 -9.26 4.69
CA GLU A 347 17.77 -10.32 5.28
C GLU A 347 18.95 -9.68 6.02
N LEU A 348 18.70 -9.22 7.24
CA LEU A 348 19.72 -8.66 8.13
C LEU A 348 19.64 -9.32 9.52
N PRO A 349 20.78 -9.76 10.09
CA PRO A 349 20.84 -10.21 11.47
C PRO A 349 20.38 -9.15 12.47
N LEU A 350 19.88 -9.54 13.62
CA LEU A 350 19.38 -8.65 14.67
C LEU A 350 20.39 -7.56 15.07
N LYS A 351 21.68 -7.85 15.04
CA LYS A 351 22.75 -6.87 15.30
C LYS A 351 22.85 -5.73 14.29
N HIS A 352 22.22 -5.86 13.12
CA HIS A 352 22.15 -4.84 12.07
C HIS A 352 20.77 -4.17 11.98
N ARG A 353 20.03 -4.17 13.06
CA ARG A 353 18.66 -3.65 13.14
C ARG A 353 18.53 -2.21 12.65
N LYS A 354 19.50 -1.33 12.92
CA LYS A 354 19.53 0.05 12.40
C LYS A 354 19.45 0.11 10.87
N LYS A 355 20.23 -0.72 10.17
CA LYS A 355 20.23 -0.77 8.70
C LYS A 355 18.88 -1.25 8.15
N ARG A 356 18.26 -2.22 8.82
CA ARG A 356 16.94 -2.71 8.44
C ARG A 356 15.91 -1.60 8.48
N ILE A 357 15.89 -0.84 9.55
CA ILE A 357 14.98 0.27 9.80
C ILE A 357 15.14 1.38 8.76
N ASP A 358 16.39 1.76 8.45
CA ASP A 358 16.67 2.76 7.42
C ASP A 358 16.13 2.32 6.06
N LEU A 359 16.29 1.04 5.70
CA LEU A 359 15.77 0.50 4.44
C LEU A 359 14.23 0.47 4.43
N GLU A 360 13.60 0.05 5.53
CA GLU A 360 12.14 0.06 5.68
C GLU A 360 11.57 1.49 5.64
N ALA A 361 12.22 2.44 6.27
CA ALA A 361 11.84 3.86 6.25
C ALA A 361 11.90 4.46 4.82
N ARG A 362 12.84 3.99 4.01
CA ARG A 362 12.96 4.37 2.58
C ARG A 362 11.98 3.61 1.67
N GLY A 363 11.06 2.85 2.23
CA GLY A 363 10.04 2.12 1.48
C GLY A 363 10.43 0.73 1.01
N LEU A 364 11.62 0.21 1.38
CA LEU A 364 12.02 -1.16 1.08
C LEU A 364 11.36 -2.15 2.06
N ILE A 365 10.06 -2.28 1.96
CA ILE A 365 9.28 -3.26 2.71
C ILE A 365 8.82 -4.40 1.79
N LYS A 366 8.44 -5.52 2.37
CA LYS A 366 7.95 -6.67 1.63
C LYS A 366 6.79 -6.29 0.71
N GLY A 367 6.89 -6.66 -0.56
CA GLY A 367 5.91 -6.32 -1.61
C GLY A 367 6.15 -4.96 -2.30
N ALA A 368 7.13 -4.16 -1.86
CA ALA A 368 7.46 -2.91 -2.52
C ALA A 368 7.95 -3.16 -3.95
N GLN A 369 7.41 -2.41 -4.90
CA GLN A 369 7.85 -2.42 -6.29
C GLN A 369 9.05 -1.50 -6.46
N VAL A 370 10.04 -1.99 -7.18
CA VAL A 370 11.33 -1.33 -7.33
C VAL A 370 11.81 -1.50 -8.77
N ILE A 371 12.47 -0.50 -9.31
CA ILE A 371 13.14 -0.59 -10.59
C ILE A 371 14.64 -0.58 -10.36
N TYR A 372 15.35 -1.53 -10.97
CA TYR A 372 16.80 -1.58 -10.91
C TYR A 372 17.40 -0.46 -11.78
N LEU A 373 18.28 0.36 -11.21
CA LEU A 373 18.92 1.48 -11.90
C LEU A 373 20.39 1.19 -12.26
N GLY A 374 20.95 0.13 -11.72
CA GLY A 374 22.34 -0.28 -11.91
C GLY A 374 23.05 -0.60 -10.60
N GLU A 375 24.33 -0.94 -10.71
CA GLU A 375 25.18 -1.21 -9.55
C GLU A 375 25.42 0.04 -8.71
N GLY A 376 25.55 -0.15 -7.42
CA GLY A 376 25.89 0.92 -6.48
C GLY A 376 27.41 1.21 -6.45
N SER A 377 27.81 2.20 -5.67
CA SER A 377 29.21 2.58 -5.51
C SER A 377 30.05 1.60 -4.67
N ARG A 378 29.41 0.61 -4.05
CA ARG A 378 30.03 -0.42 -3.22
C ARG A 378 29.63 -1.79 -3.74
N ASP A 379 30.54 -2.76 -3.64
CA ASP A 379 30.23 -4.14 -4.00
C ASP A 379 29.01 -4.67 -3.22
N GLY A 380 28.12 -5.38 -3.91
CA GLY A 380 26.85 -5.85 -3.36
C GLY A 380 25.76 -4.79 -3.17
N PHE A 381 26.00 -3.52 -3.54
CA PHE A 381 24.97 -2.47 -3.49
C PHE A 381 24.32 -2.29 -4.85
N ALA A 382 23.01 -2.16 -4.88
CA ALA A 382 22.25 -1.76 -6.07
C ALA A 382 21.68 -0.35 -5.89
N ARG A 383 21.63 0.40 -6.98
CA ARG A 383 20.83 1.62 -7.08
C ARG A 383 19.43 1.24 -7.53
N LEU A 384 18.44 1.72 -6.83
CA LEU A 384 17.06 1.31 -6.95
C LEU A 384 16.16 2.54 -6.97
N HIS A 385 15.05 2.44 -7.71
CA HIS A 385 13.95 3.40 -7.65
C HIS A 385 12.75 2.70 -7.01
N VAL A 386 12.36 3.13 -5.82
CA VAL A 386 11.21 2.58 -5.07
C VAL A 386 9.94 3.27 -5.54
N VAL A 387 9.07 2.54 -6.21
CA VAL A 387 7.84 3.09 -6.80
C VAL A 387 6.89 3.58 -5.71
N GLY A 388 6.46 4.84 -5.80
CA GLY A 388 5.52 5.47 -4.87
C GLY A 388 6.13 5.89 -3.52
N ALA A 389 7.46 5.87 -3.36
CA ALA A 389 8.13 6.44 -2.20
C ALA A 389 8.32 7.96 -2.36
N GLU A 390 8.34 8.71 -1.25
CA GLU A 390 8.61 10.16 -1.26
C GLU A 390 10.02 10.47 -1.77
N GLU A 391 11.00 9.66 -1.33
CA GLU A 391 12.37 9.69 -1.84
C GLU A 391 12.64 8.37 -2.60
N PRO A 392 12.32 8.31 -3.90
CA PRO A 392 12.29 7.04 -4.62
C PRO A 392 13.66 6.44 -4.89
N GLN A 393 14.75 7.25 -4.92
CA GLN A 393 16.08 6.76 -5.26
C GLN A 393 16.83 6.29 -4.01
N VAL A 394 17.17 5.01 -3.96
CA VAL A 394 17.85 4.37 -2.84
C VAL A 394 19.07 3.59 -3.35
N SER A 395 20.20 3.70 -2.64
CA SER A 395 21.32 2.76 -2.80
C SER A 395 21.36 1.83 -1.60
N ALA A 396 21.19 0.53 -1.83
CA ALA A 396 21.06 -0.46 -0.76
C ALA A 396 21.88 -1.72 -1.05
N ALA A 397 22.40 -2.34 0.03
CA ALA A 397 22.92 -3.70 -0.04
C ALA A 397 21.79 -4.64 -0.44
N SER A 398 21.94 -5.35 -1.54
CA SER A 398 20.86 -6.06 -2.21
C SER A 398 21.21 -7.51 -2.50
N ILE A 399 20.22 -8.38 -2.35
CA ILE A 399 20.25 -9.80 -2.74
C ILE A 399 19.16 -9.96 -3.79
N ILE A 400 19.52 -9.97 -5.06
CA ILE A 400 18.55 -10.07 -6.14
C ILE A 400 18.52 -11.49 -6.65
N LYS A 401 17.36 -12.14 -6.53
CA LYS A 401 17.15 -13.55 -6.86
C LYS A 401 16.36 -13.66 -8.17
N ILE A 402 16.94 -14.37 -9.13
CA ILE A 402 16.29 -14.70 -10.40
C ILE A 402 15.94 -16.19 -10.38
N GLU A 403 14.66 -16.48 -10.28
CA GLU A 403 14.17 -17.87 -10.29
C GLU A 403 14.19 -18.44 -11.70
N LYS A 404 14.57 -19.69 -11.82
CA LYS A 404 14.53 -20.47 -13.06
C LYS A 404 13.49 -21.58 -12.98
N PRO A 405 12.84 -21.97 -14.11
CA PRO A 405 11.72 -22.91 -14.08
C PRO A 405 12.03 -24.31 -13.50
N ASP A 406 13.23 -24.77 -13.73
CA ASP A 406 13.63 -26.15 -13.43
C ASP A 406 14.70 -26.23 -12.30
N GLU A 407 14.97 -25.13 -11.62
CA GLU A 407 15.94 -25.04 -10.54
C GLU A 407 15.22 -24.75 -9.20
N GLU A 408 15.55 -25.53 -8.16
CA GLU A 408 15.03 -25.30 -6.82
C GLU A 408 15.62 -24.03 -6.19
N GLU A 409 16.87 -23.74 -6.49
CA GLU A 409 17.56 -22.56 -5.97
C GLU A 409 17.57 -21.43 -7.01
N PRO A 410 17.20 -20.19 -6.63
CA PRO A 410 17.25 -19.06 -7.52
C PRO A 410 18.69 -18.69 -7.86
N PHE A 411 18.95 -18.34 -9.10
CA PHE A 411 20.19 -17.70 -9.48
C PHE A 411 20.30 -16.29 -8.87
N ILE A 412 21.46 -15.95 -8.32
CA ILE A 412 21.69 -14.68 -7.62
C ILE A 412 22.75 -13.87 -8.38
N PRO A 413 22.35 -13.09 -9.40
CA PRO A 413 23.29 -12.29 -10.20
C PRO A 413 23.87 -11.12 -9.41
N HIS A 414 23.21 -10.70 -8.34
CA HIS A 414 23.65 -9.60 -7.49
C HIS A 414 23.43 -9.97 -6.03
N ALA A 415 24.51 -10.13 -5.29
CA ALA A 415 24.48 -10.65 -3.95
C ALA A 415 25.37 -9.84 -2.99
N ALA A 416 24.74 -9.13 -2.07
CA ALA A 416 25.36 -8.76 -0.82
C ALA A 416 25.31 -9.95 0.15
N ARG A 417 26.21 -10.02 1.13
CA ARG A 417 26.12 -11.02 2.21
C ARG A 417 24.87 -10.84 3.06
N MET A 418 24.34 -9.63 3.11
CA MET A 418 23.17 -9.22 3.90
C MET A 418 22.58 -7.96 3.28
N GLY A 419 21.26 -7.83 3.21
CA GLY A 419 20.62 -6.65 2.66
C GLY A 419 19.14 -6.83 2.38
N ALA A 420 18.59 -6.00 1.52
CA ALA A 420 17.25 -6.17 1.00
C ALA A 420 17.23 -7.29 -0.06
N ALA A 421 16.32 -8.22 0.10
CA ALA A 421 16.11 -9.32 -0.85
C ALA A 421 15.05 -8.91 -1.89
N PHE A 422 15.30 -9.25 -3.14
CA PHE A 422 14.40 -8.93 -4.25
C PHE A 422 14.17 -10.15 -5.13
N LEU A 423 12.94 -10.26 -5.62
CA LEU A 423 12.54 -11.13 -6.73
C LEU A 423 12.28 -10.28 -7.96
N HIS A 424 12.36 -10.88 -9.14
CA HIS A 424 12.04 -10.18 -10.37
C HIS A 424 10.55 -9.86 -10.47
N GLY A 425 10.23 -8.63 -10.90
CA GLY A 425 8.89 -8.05 -10.83
C GLY A 425 8.08 -8.03 -12.11
N ALA A 426 8.60 -8.53 -13.26
CA ALA A 426 7.89 -8.49 -14.55
C ALA A 426 6.60 -9.32 -14.59
N ALA A 427 6.48 -10.34 -13.75
CA ALA A 427 5.25 -11.08 -13.51
C ALA A 427 5.06 -11.29 -12.01
N VAL A 428 3.80 -11.22 -11.55
CA VAL A 428 3.45 -11.31 -10.12
C VAL A 428 2.24 -12.21 -9.96
N THR A 429 2.18 -12.97 -8.87
CA THR A 429 0.96 -13.69 -8.55
C THR A 429 -0.14 -12.71 -8.13
N ILE A 430 -1.38 -13.01 -8.51
CA ILE A 430 -2.55 -12.18 -8.19
C ILE A 430 -2.66 -11.92 -6.68
N HIS A 431 -2.30 -12.90 -5.85
CA HIS A 431 -2.25 -12.72 -4.39
C HIS A 431 -1.26 -11.61 -3.96
N LYS A 432 -0.09 -11.56 -4.58
CA LYS A 432 0.91 -10.50 -4.29
C LYS A 432 0.56 -9.14 -4.92
N ALA A 433 -0.38 -9.11 -5.87
CA ALA A 433 -0.86 -7.89 -6.51
C ALA A 433 -1.94 -7.16 -5.70
N GLN A 434 -2.49 -7.77 -4.64
CA GLN A 434 -3.46 -7.11 -3.77
C GLN A 434 -2.92 -5.81 -3.18
N GLY A 435 -3.77 -4.79 -3.04
CA GLY A 435 -3.38 -3.46 -2.57
C GLY A 435 -2.55 -2.65 -3.57
N SER A 436 -2.23 -3.19 -4.76
CA SER A 436 -1.56 -2.47 -5.84
C SER A 436 -2.55 -2.09 -6.94
N GLN A 437 -2.24 -1.04 -7.70
CA GLN A 437 -2.99 -0.62 -8.88
C GLN A 437 -1.99 -0.13 -9.94
N TRP A 438 -2.35 -0.30 -11.19
CA TRP A 438 -1.57 0.16 -12.35
C TRP A 438 -2.51 0.79 -13.38
N GLU A 439 -2.01 1.69 -14.18
CA GLU A 439 -2.78 2.29 -15.26
C GLU A 439 -3.28 1.23 -16.24
N GLU A 440 -2.43 0.31 -16.60
CA GLU A 440 -2.73 -0.79 -17.51
C GLU A 440 -2.33 -2.12 -16.86
N VAL A 441 -3.11 -3.16 -17.01
CA VAL A 441 -2.86 -4.49 -16.42
C VAL A 441 -3.02 -5.58 -17.46
N GLN A 442 -2.07 -6.51 -17.48
CA GLN A 442 -2.15 -7.74 -18.26
C GLN A 442 -2.56 -8.89 -17.33
N VAL A 443 -3.70 -9.52 -17.59
CA VAL A 443 -4.19 -10.70 -16.86
C VAL A 443 -3.98 -11.94 -17.72
N PHE A 444 -3.26 -12.92 -17.19
CA PHE A 444 -2.95 -14.15 -17.92
C PHE A 444 -4.08 -15.17 -17.77
N ALA A 445 -5.04 -15.15 -18.70
CA ALA A 445 -6.25 -15.98 -18.69
C ALA A 445 -6.00 -17.49 -18.61
N PRO A 446 -4.95 -18.07 -19.24
CA PRO A 446 -4.72 -19.52 -19.13
C PRO A 446 -4.48 -20.00 -17.69
N ASP A 447 -3.98 -19.15 -16.80
CA ASP A 447 -3.84 -19.51 -15.39
C ASP A 447 -5.17 -19.44 -14.64
N LEU A 448 -6.03 -18.52 -15.00
CA LEU A 448 -7.39 -18.43 -14.45
C LEU A 448 -8.27 -19.61 -14.93
N TYR A 449 -8.12 -20.02 -16.19
CA TYR A 449 -8.73 -21.23 -16.71
C TYR A 449 -8.28 -22.48 -15.92
N ALA A 450 -6.97 -22.58 -15.64
CA ALA A 450 -6.47 -23.68 -14.81
C ALA A 450 -7.02 -23.64 -13.38
N ALA A 451 -7.26 -22.45 -12.82
CA ALA A 451 -7.94 -22.30 -11.52
C ALA A 451 -9.41 -22.75 -11.60
N ALA A 452 -10.13 -22.41 -12.68
CA ALA A 452 -11.50 -22.87 -12.92
C ALA A 452 -11.58 -24.39 -13.03
N GLN A 453 -10.68 -25.00 -13.81
CA GLN A 453 -10.61 -26.47 -13.96
C GLN A 453 -10.23 -27.19 -12.66
N SER A 454 -9.55 -26.52 -11.73
CA SER A 454 -9.18 -27.11 -10.43
C SER A 454 -10.38 -27.37 -9.52
N GLY A 455 -11.54 -26.77 -9.77
CA GLY A 455 -12.73 -26.85 -8.93
C GLY A 455 -12.57 -26.24 -7.53
N ARG A 456 -11.48 -25.55 -7.25
CA ARG A 456 -11.22 -24.94 -5.93
C ARG A 456 -12.18 -23.79 -5.66
N SER A 457 -12.61 -23.68 -4.40
CA SER A 457 -13.41 -22.56 -3.91
C SER A 457 -12.84 -22.02 -2.59
N GLU A 458 -13.10 -20.75 -2.32
CA GLU A 458 -12.78 -20.07 -1.06
C GLU A 458 -14.04 -19.40 -0.52
N ALA A 459 -14.43 -19.70 0.71
CA ALA A 459 -15.70 -19.25 1.32
C ALA A 459 -16.92 -19.43 0.39
N GLY A 460 -17.01 -20.59 -0.30
CA GLY A 460 -18.14 -20.93 -1.18
C GLY A 460 -18.09 -20.31 -2.59
N VAL A 461 -17.12 -19.41 -2.87
CA VAL A 461 -16.96 -18.78 -4.19
C VAL A 461 -15.85 -19.50 -4.97
N PRO A 462 -16.05 -19.86 -6.26
CA PRO A 462 -15.00 -20.44 -7.08
C PRO A 462 -13.73 -19.58 -7.08
N LEU A 463 -12.57 -20.18 -6.82
CA LEU A 463 -11.30 -19.48 -6.68
C LEU A 463 -10.97 -18.64 -7.91
N TRP A 464 -11.24 -19.12 -9.12
CA TRP A 464 -10.97 -18.38 -10.35
C TRP A 464 -11.72 -17.04 -10.41
N LYS A 465 -12.95 -16.97 -9.88
CA LYS A 465 -13.74 -15.72 -9.82
C LYS A 465 -13.08 -14.68 -8.91
N ARG A 466 -12.62 -15.09 -7.73
CA ARG A 466 -11.89 -14.21 -6.81
C ARG A 466 -10.58 -13.73 -7.42
N LEU A 467 -9.83 -14.66 -8.05
CA LEU A 467 -8.58 -14.33 -8.74
C LEU A 467 -8.83 -13.33 -9.89
N ALA A 468 -9.82 -13.61 -10.75
CA ALA A 468 -10.19 -12.74 -11.86
C ALA A 468 -10.63 -11.35 -11.35
N TYR A 469 -11.47 -11.30 -10.33
CA TYR A 469 -11.93 -10.06 -9.71
C TYR A 469 -10.75 -9.21 -9.20
N VAL A 470 -9.86 -9.80 -8.42
CA VAL A 470 -8.68 -9.09 -7.92
C VAL A 470 -7.81 -8.60 -9.07
N ALA A 471 -7.53 -9.46 -10.05
CA ALA A 471 -6.67 -9.10 -11.17
C ALA A 471 -7.24 -7.95 -12.02
N ILE A 472 -8.52 -8.02 -12.37
CA ILE A 472 -9.24 -7.02 -13.18
C ILE A 472 -9.29 -5.67 -12.43
N THR A 473 -9.62 -5.69 -11.14
CA THR A 473 -9.73 -4.46 -10.33
C THR A 473 -8.38 -3.77 -10.05
N ARG A 474 -7.26 -4.36 -10.50
CA ARG A 474 -5.94 -3.69 -10.44
C ARG A 474 -5.74 -2.70 -11.57
N ALA A 475 -6.50 -2.80 -12.68
CA ALA A 475 -6.42 -1.88 -13.79
C ALA A 475 -7.19 -0.58 -13.51
N GLN A 476 -6.53 0.58 -13.70
CA GLN A 476 -7.16 1.90 -13.57
C GLN A 476 -7.76 2.37 -14.90
N HIS A 477 -7.07 2.15 -16.01
CA HIS A 477 -7.45 2.67 -17.32
C HIS A 477 -7.62 1.59 -18.38
N ARG A 478 -6.77 0.55 -18.41
CA ARG A 478 -6.83 -0.47 -19.45
C ARG A 478 -6.54 -1.86 -18.93
N LEU A 479 -7.36 -2.82 -19.35
CA LEU A 479 -7.25 -4.24 -19.06
C LEU A 479 -6.90 -5.02 -20.31
N TYR A 480 -5.83 -5.78 -20.28
CA TYR A 480 -5.48 -6.76 -21.29
C TYR A 480 -5.79 -8.16 -20.79
N TRP A 481 -6.75 -8.83 -21.41
CA TRP A 481 -7.06 -10.22 -21.17
C TRP A 481 -6.25 -11.10 -22.10
N VAL A 482 -5.16 -11.65 -21.60
CA VAL A 482 -4.18 -12.38 -22.41
C VAL A 482 -4.55 -13.86 -22.50
N VAL A 483 -4.92 -14.34 -23.69
CA VAL A 483 -5.46 -15.69 -23.89
C VAL A 483 -4.42 -16.73 -24.34
N ARG A 484 -3.24 -16.31 -24.79
CA ARG A 484 -2.19 -17.22 -25.24
C ARG A 484 -0.87 -16.99 -24.55
N ASN A 485 -0.12 -18.08 -24.37
CA ASN A 485 1.25 -18.04 -23.80
C ASN A 485 2.28 -17.65 -24.86
N ARG A 486 2.18 -16.44 -25.37
CA ARG A 486 3.15 -15.85 -26.31
C ARG A 486 3.54 -14.48 -25.81
N LEU A 487 4.83 -14.14 -25.94
CA LEU A 487 5.35 -12.83 -25.58
C LEU A 487 5.61 -12.03 -26.89
N ALA A 488 5.10 -10.80 -26.95
CA ALA A 488 5.48 -9.86 -27.99
C ALA A 488 6.90 -9.34 -27.71
N ARG A 489 7.72 -9.22 -28.76
CA ARG A 489 9.02 -8.59 -28.62
C ARG A 489 8.85 -7.11 -28.28
N PRO A 490 9.63 -6.55 -27.35
CA PRO A 490 9.57 -5.14 -27.05
C PRO A 490 10.02 -4.31 -28.28
N SER A 491 9.33 -3.20 -28.52
CA SER A 491 9.70 -2.25 -29.58
C SER A 491 10.85 -1.34 -29.19
N GLU A 492 11.04 -1.14 -27.88
CA GLU A 492 12.03 -0.24 -27.31
C GLU A 492 12.87 -0.95 -26.23
N PRO A 493 14.13 -0.56 -26.02
CA PRO A 493 14.93 -1.08 -24.93
C PRO A 493 14.37 -0.64 -23.57
N LEU A 494 14.75 -1.35 -22.50
CA LEU A 494 14.46 -0.91 -21.15
C LEU A 494 15.03 0.50 -20.90
N SER A 495 14.22 1.40 -20.36
CA SER A 495 14.61 2.78 -20.08
C SER A 495 14.37 3.12 -18.61
N VAL A 496 15.28 3.91 -18.04
CA VAL A 496 15.16 4.54 -16.73
C VAL A 496 14.95 6.05 -16.83
N ALA A 497 14.89 6.59 -18.06
CA ALA A 497 14.80 8.03 -18.31
C ALA A 497 13.49 8.62 -17.79
N ASP A 498 12.38 7.88 -17.91
CA ASP A 498 11.05 8.33 -17.50
C ASP A 498 10.88 8.40 -15.97
N LEU A 499 11.67 7.59 -15.24
CA LEU A 499 11.65 7.57 -13.78
C LEU A 499 12.19 8.87 -13.14
N ARG A 500 12.86 9.71 -13.93
CA ARG A 500 13.34 11.04 -13.51
C ARG A 500 12.29 12.13 -13.71
N ARG A 501 11.18 11.82 -14.36
CA ARG A 501 10.11 12.76 -14.75
C ARG A 501 8.79 12.55 -14.02
N GLU A 502 8.73 11.73 -12.97
CA GLU A 502 7.53 11.69 -12.13
C GLU A 502 7.27 13.11 -11.63
N PRO A 503 6.08 13.69 -11.91
CA PRO A 503 5.78 15.05 -11.46
C PRO A 503 5.80 15.06 -9.94
N SER A 504 6.54 16.03 -9.39
CA SER A 504 6.45 16.36 -7.97
C SER A 504 4.96 16.54 -7.62
N PRO A 505 4.46 16.00 -6.51
CA PRO A 505 3.05 16.16 -6.10
C PRO A 505 2.59 17.62 -5.96
N LEU A 506 3.52 18.57 -6.03
CA LEU A 506 3.29 20.01 -5.94
C LEU A 506 2.94 20.69 -7.28
N ALA A 507 2.95 19.98 -8.42
CA ALA A 507 2.73 20.58 -9.74
C ALA A 507 1.26 20.53 -10.24
N LEU A 508 0.32 20.04 -9.44
CA LEU A 508 -1.12 20.00 -9.78
C LEU A 508 -1.94 21.12 -9.15
N GLY A 509 -1.30 22.21 -8.72
CA GLY A 509 -1.93 23.34 -8.02
C GLY A 509 -1.90 24.69 -8.69
N GLU A 510 -1.40 24.84 -9.93
CA GLU A 510 -1.47 26.11 -10.65
C GLU A 510 -1.82 25.87 -12.13
N GLY A 511 -3.07 26.07 -12.46
CA GLY A 511 -3.56 26.03 -13.83
C GLY A 511 -5.04 26.34 -13.93
N GLU A 512 -5.36 27.66 -13.92
CA GLU A 512 -6.57 28.38 -14.38
C GLU A 512 -7.95 27.75 -14.13
#